data_973a0be4c7ef713a23b57650a1741b4e
#
_entry.id   973a0be4c7ef713a23b57650a1741b4e
#
_cell.length_a   1.000
_cell.length_b   1.000
_cell.length_c   1.000
_cell.angle_alpha   90.00
_cell.angle_beta   90.00
_cell.angle_gamma   90.00
#
_symmetry.space_group_name_H-M   'P 1'
#
loop_
_entity.id
_entity.type
_entity.pdbx_description
1 polymer ?
#
loop_
_entity_poly.entity_id
_entity_poly.type
_entity_poly.pdbx_seq_one_letter_code
_entity_poly.pdbx_strand_id
1 'polypeptide(L)'
;MTRPLQRIMLVEDDPDIQLVTRLSLETGGGYEVRVCASGAEALQSAAAYAPDLILLDVMMPGMDGLATIDALRKLPEMAATAMVFFTANTQDHVRQELLRHGALGVITKPIEPNALVEQIRALWQGLASGALPLPQVRN
;
A
#
# COMPACT_ATOMS: atom_id res chain seq x y z
N MET A 1 1.22 18.96 9.40
CA MET A 1 2.57 18.55 9.75
C MET A 1 2.90 17.23 9.08
N THR A 2 4.07 17.15 8.50
CA THR A 2 4.44 15.98 7.73
C THR A 2 5.58 15.26 8.42
N ARG A 3 5.36 13.98 8.70
CA ARG A 3 6.45 13.12 9.13
C ARG A 3 7.03 12.42 7.90
N PRO A 4 8.30 12.05 7.93
CA PRO A 4 8.88 11.30 6.82
C PRO A 4 8.27 9.90 6.73
N LEU A 5 8.18 9.39 5.52
CA LEU A 5 7.81 7.99 5.30
C LEU A 5 8.99 7.12 5.69
N GLN A 6 8.77 6.19 6.61
CA GLN A 6 9.82 5.32 7.12
C GLN A 6 9.50 3.84 6.95
N ARG A 7 8.29 3.41 7.36
CA ARG A 7 7.92 2.00 7.37
C ARG A 7 6.86 1.72 6.34
N ILE A 8 7.14 0.74 5.48
CA ILE A 8 6.20 0.27 4.46
C ILE A 8 5.89 -1.19 4.74
N MET A 9 4.61 -1.53 4.79
CA MET A 9 4.18 -2.93 4.77
C MET A 9 3.83 -3.28 3.33
N LEU A 10 4.44 -4.33 2.81
CA LEU A 10 4.17 -4.85 1.48
C LEU A 10 3.34 -6.13 1.61
N VAL A 11 2.14 -6.11 1.06
CA VAL A 11 1.25 -7.28 1.06
C VAL A 11 1.21 -7.83 -0.36
N GLU A 12 1.89 -8.94 -0.57
CA GLU A 12 2.11 -9.54 -1.88
C GLU A 12 2.35 -11.03 -1.73
N ASP A 13 1.66 -11.87 -2.47
CA ASP A 13 1.79 -13.32 -2.36
C ASP A 13 2.89 -13.92 -3.25
N ASP A 14 3.31 -13.23 -4.29
CA ASP A 14 4.34 -13.73 -5.22
C ASP A 14 5.75 -13.48 -4.65
N PRO A 15 6.56 -14.53 -4.40
CA PRO A 15 7.88 -14.35 -3.80
C PRO A 15 8.84 -13.52 -4.64
N ASP A 16 8.75 -13.61 -5.97
CA ASP A 16 9.64 -12.85 -6.86
C ASP A 16 9.29 -11.37 -6.81
N ILE A 17 8.01 -11.04 -6.83
CA ILE A 17 7.56 -9.66 -6.71
C ILE A 17 7.89 -9.11 -5.33
N GLN A 18 7.72 -9.91 -4.27
CA GLN A 18 8.12 -9.54 -2.92
C GLN A 18 9.59 -9.11 -2.87
N LEU A 19 10.46 -9.93 -3.44
CA LEU A 19 11.91 -9.68 -3.37
C LEU A 19 12.28 -8.40 -4.12
N VAL A 20 11.85 -8.27 -5.37
CA VAL A 20 12.20 -7.11 -6.19
C VAL A 20 11.63 -5.83 -5.59
N THR A 21 10.38 -5.86 -5.15
CA THR A 21 9.70 -4.70 -4.57
C THR A 21 10.36 -4.27 -3.27
N ARG A 22 10.64 -5.23 -2.38
CA ARG A 22 11.30 -4.95 -1.11
C ARG A 22 12.67 -4.32 -1.33
N LEU A 23 13.48 -4.92 -2.21
CA LEU A 23 14.83 -4.40 -2.49
C LEU A 23 14.77 -2.99 -3.08
N SER A 24 13.80 -2.73 -3.96
CA SER A 24 13.62 -1.40 -4.55
C SER A 24 13.33 -0.37 -3.48
N LEU A 25 12.43 -0.70 -2.55
CA LEU A 25 12.03 0.23 -1.50
C LEU A 25 13.13 0.42 -0.46
N GLU A 26 13.84 -0.64 -0.11
CA GLU A 26 14.92 -0.57 0.89
C GLU A 26 16.15 0.15 0.36
N THR A 27 16.63 -0.25 -0.83
CA THR A 27 17.84 0.33 -1.41
C THR A 27 17.62 1.68 -2.08
N GLY A 28 16.57 1.78 -2.88
CA GLY A 28 16.28 3.02 -3.63
C GLY A 28 15.63 4.10 -2.78
N GLY A 29 14.76 3.70 -1.85
CA GLY A 29 14.01 4.64 -1.03
C GLY A 29 14.53 4.81 0.38
N GLY A 30 15.34 3.88 0.87
CA GLY A 30 15.80 3.90 2.25
C GLY A 30 14.73 3.58 3.27
N TYR A 31 13.65 2.89 2.85
CA TYR A 31 12.55 2.55 3.74
C TYR A 31 12.79 1.24 4.46
N GLU A 32 12.19 1.09 5.63
CA GLU A 32 12.06 -0.19 6.30
C GLU A 32 10.85 -0.90 5.72
N VAL A 33 10.97 -2.17 5.33
CA VAL A 33 9.90 -2.91 4.68
C VAL A 33 9.60 -4.20 5.42
N ARG A 34 8.33 -4.40 5.72
CA ARG A 34 7.84 -5.69 6.21
C ARG A 34 6.96 -6.33 5.14
N VAL A 35 7.32 -7.55 4.76
CA VAL A 35 6.57 -8.31 3.76
C VAL A 35 5.57 -9.21 4.44
N CYS A 36 4.33 -9.17 3.96
CA CYS A 36 3.27 -10.11 4.34
C CYS A 36 2.81 -10.83 3.08
N ALA A 37 2.69 -12.14 3.15
CA ALA A 37 2.38 -12.96 1.98
C ALA A 37 0.87 -13.10 1.74
N SER A 38 0.04 -12.58 2.63
CA SER A 38 -1.42 -12.69 2.54
C SER A 38 -2.10 -11.55 3.30
N GLY A 39 -3.38 -11.35 3.01
CA GLY A 39 -4.20 -10.41 3.75
C GLY A 39 -4.32 -10.78 5.23
N ALA A 40 -4.46 -12.07 5.52
CA ALA A 40 -4.54 -12.54 6.91
C ALA A 40 -3.27 -12.21 7.68
N GLU A 41 -2.10 -12.42 7.08
CA GLU A 41 -0.82 -12.09 7.70
C GLU A 41 -0.70 -10.58 7.94
N ALA A 42 -1.15 -9.77 6.99
CA ALA A 42 -1.17 -8.31 7.14
C ALA A 42 -2.02 -7.89 8.33
N LEU A 43 -3.20 -8.47 8.48
CA LEU A 43 -4.09 -8.15 9.61
C LEU A 43 -3.46 -8.49 10.95
N GLN A 44 -2.73 -9.60 11.02
CA GLN A 44 -2.06 -10.02 12.25
C GLN A 44 -0.88 -9.12 12.62
N SER A 45 -0.23 -8.51 11.63
CA SER A 45 1.04 -7.81 11.81
C SER A 45 0.91 -6.30 11.84
N ALA A 46 -0.16 -5.74 11.28
CA ALA A 46 -0.24 -4.31 11.00
C ALA A 46 -0.15 -3.44 12.24
N ALA A 47 -0.91 -3.76 13.29
CA ALA A 47 -0.96 -2.93 14.49
C ALA A 47 0.41 -2.88 15.18
N ALA A 48 1.07 -4.03 15.31
CA ALA A 48 2.36 -4.11 16.00
C ALA A 48 3.48 -3.48 15.18
N TYR A 49 3.47 -3.67 13.87
CA TYR A 49 4.49 -3.07 13.00
C TYR A 49 4.31 -1.55 12.86
N ALA A 50 3.07 -1.09 12.90
CA ALA A 50 2.72 0.33 12.76
C ALA A 50 3.28 0.93 11.47
N PRO A 51 2.88 0.43 10.29
CA PRO A 51 3.37 0.97 9.03
C PRO A 51 2.87 2.40 8.80
N ASP A 52 3.68 3.19 8.13
CA ASP A 52 3.26 4.51 7.65
C ASP A 52 2.43 4.39 6.38
N LEU A 53 2.78 3.42 5.54
CA LEU A 53 2.11 3.17 4.27
C LEU A 53 2.05 1.67 4.03
N ILE A 54 0.94 1.20 3.47
CA ILE A 54 0.77 -0.19 3.07
C ILE A 54 0.65 -0.24 1.55
N LEU A 55 1.55 -1.00 0.91
CA LEU A 55 1.51 -1.28 -0.52
C LEU A 55 0.89 -2.66 -0.69
N LEU A 56 -0.23 -2.74 -1.40
CA LEU A 56 -1.13 -3.88 -1.32
C LEU A 56 -1.49 -4.40 -2.70
N ASP A 57 -1.17 -5.66 -2.96
CA ASP A 57 -1.59 -6.34 -4.18
C ASP A 57 -3.10 -6.57 -4.16
N VAL A 58 -3.74 -6.45 -5.32
CA VAL A 58 -5.17 -6.68 -5.47
C VAL A 58 -5.48 -8.17 -5.64
N MET A 59 -4.70 -8.86 -6.47
CA MET A 59 -4.95 -10.25 -6.86
C MET A 59 -4.17 -11.20 -5.98
N MET A 60 -4.81 -11.66 -4.90
CA MET A 60 -4.21 -12.65 -4.00
C MET A 60 -5.21 -13.77 -3.73
N PRO A 61 -4.74 -15.02 -3.55
CA PRO A 61 -5.64 -16.11 -3.20
C PRO A 61 -6.20 -15.92 -1.79
N GLY A 62 -7.38 -16.44 -1.56
CA GLY A 62 -8.07 -16.29 -0.28
C GLY A 62 -8.62 -14.88 -0.11
N MET A 63 -8.04 -14.10 0.80
CA MET A 63 -8.43 -12.72 1.02
C MET A 63 -7.72 -11.82 0.01
N ASP A 64 -8.45 -11.27 -0.97
CA ASP A 64 -7.88 -10.38 -1.99
C ASP A 64 -7.57 -8.98 -1.41
N GLY A 65 -7.03 -8.10 -2.26
CA GLY A 65 -6.64 -6.76 -1.83
C GLY A 65 -7.80 -5.91 -1.37
N LEU A 66 -8.97 -6.01 -2.00
CA LEU A 66 -10.15 -5.24 -1.60
C LEU A 66 -10.64 -5.69 -0.22
N ALA A 67 -10.74 -6.99 -0.01
CA ALA A 67 -11.13 -7.53 1.30
C ALA A 67 -10.11 -7.16 2.37
N THR A 68 -8.84 -7.17 2.01
CA THR A 68 -7.76 -6.83 2.94
C THR A 68 -7.81 -5.37 3.36
N ILE A 69 -7.97 -4.43 2.43
CA ILE A 69 -8.04 -3.01 2.79
C ILE A 69 -9.25 -2.73 3.67
N ASP A 70 -10.40 -3.34 3.34
CA ASP A 70 -11.62 -3.14 4.14
C ASP A 70 -11.43 -3.67 5.56
N ALA A 71 -10.80 -4.84 5.72
CA ALA A 71 -10.54 -5.41 7.03
C ALA A 71 -9.50 -4.59 7.82
N LEU A 72 -8.45 -4.12 7.15
CA LEU A 72 -7.44 -3.27 7.80
C LEU A 72 -8.05 -1.97 8.29
N ARG A 73 -8.94 -1.35 7.51
CA ARG A 73 -9.59 -0.10 7.90
C ARG A 73 -10.45 -0.22 9.15
N LYS A 74 -10.90 -1.43 9.48
CA LYS A 74 -11.67 -1.66 10.72
C LYS A 74 -10.79 -1.70 11.96
N LEU A 75 -9.48 -1.86 11.80
CA LEU A 75 -8.55 -1.77 12.92
C LEU A 75 -8.36 -0.30 13.27
N PRO A 76 -8.57 0.11 14.52
CA PRO A 76 -8.44 1.53 14.89
C PRO A 76 -7.08 2.12 14.52
N GLU A 77 -6.02 1.33 14.66
CA GLU A 77 -4.65 1.75 14.36
C GLU A 77 -4.43 2.02 12.87
N MET A 78 -5.26 1.42 12.01
CA MET A 78 -5.12 1.50 10.55
C MET A 78 -6.17 2.37 9.88
N ALA A 79 -7.06 3.00 10.64
CA ALA A 79 -8.20 3.72 10.06
C ALA A 79 -7.79 4.85 9.13
N ALA A 80 -6.66 5.51 9.39
CA ALA A 80 -6.16 6.63 8.57
C ALA A 80 -4.80 6.34 7.93
N THR A 81 -4.32 5.09 7.98
CA THR A 81 -3.04 4.74 7.39
C THR A 81 -3.11 4.83 5.86
N ALA A 82 -2.08 5.39 5.25
CA ALA A 82 -1.99 5.47 3.79
C ALA A 82 -1.90 4.07 3.20
N MET A 83 -2.76 3.76 2.24
CA MET A 83 -2.78 2.47 1.56
C MET A 83 -2.78 2.70 0.06
N VAL A 84 -1.89 1.99 -0.64
CA VAL A 84 -1.69 2.12 -2.08
C VAL A 84 -1.83 0.75 -2.70
N PHE A 85 -2.68 0.61 -3.71
CA PHE A 85 -2.80 -0.65 -4.43
C PHE A 85 -1.68 -0.78 -5.46
N PHE A 86 -1.23 -2.01 -5.65
CA PHE A 86 -0.17 -2.37 -6.60
C PHE A 86 -0.72 -3.49 -7.49
N THR A 87 -1.12 -3.17 -8.73
CA THR A 87 -1.87 -4.08 -9.57
C THR A 87 -1.46 -4.00 -11.04
N ALA A 88 -1.60 -5.13 -11.74
CA ALA A 88 -1.39 -5.19 -13.18
C ALA A 88 -2.60 -4.70 -13.98
N ASN A 89 -3.77 -4.56 -13.35
CA ASN A 89 -4.98 -4.13 -14.04
C ASN A 89 -5.07 -2.61 -14.05
N THR A 90 -5.04 -2.02 -15.26
CA THR A 90 -5.01 -0.56 -15.45
C THR A 90 -6.32 0.02 -15.99
N GLN A 91 -7.38 -0.77 -16.07
CA GLN A 91 -8.67 -0.27 -16.56
C GLN A 91 -9.22 0.81 -15.62
N ASP A 92 -9.79 1.86 -16.20
CA ASP A 92 -10.25 3.02 -15.43
C ASP A 92 -11.30 2.66 -14.39
N HIS A 93 -12.27 1.79 -14.74
CA HIS A 93 -13.32 1.42 -13.81
C HIS A 93 -12.78 0.62 -12.62
N VAL A 94 -11.74 -0.20 -12.83
CA VAL A 94 -11.07 -0.92 -11.75
C VAL A 94 -10.33 0.06 -10.85
N ARG A 95 -9.58 0.99 -11.44
CA ARG A 95 -8.85 2.01 -10.69
C ARG A 95 -9.82 2.82 -9.82
N GLN A 96 -10.94 3.25 -10.37
CA GLN A 96 -11.94 4.01 -9.62
C GLN A 96 -12.53 3.19 -8.47
N GLU A 97 -12.78 1.90 -8.71
CA GLU A 97 -13.25 0.99 -7.66
C GLU A 97 -12.24 0.89 -6.51
N LEU A 98 -10.97 0.73 -6.84
CA LEU A 98 -9.90 0.66 -5.83
C LEU A 98 -9.82 1.94 -5.01
N LEU A 99 -9.91 3.08 -5.67
CA LEU A 99 -9.88 4.38 -4.98
C LEU A 99 -11.09 4.57 -4.06
N ARG A 100 -12.26 4.04 -4.44
CA ARG A 100 -13.46 4.12 -3.59
C ARG A 100 -13.30 3.34 -2.28
N HIS A 101 -12.41 2.36 -2.23
CA HIS A 101 -12.11 1.65 -0.99
C HIS A 101 -11.16 2.41 -0.08
N GLY A 102 -10.82 3.65 -0.41
CA GLY A 102 -10.02 4.50 0.45
C GLY A 102 -8.53 4.44 0.20
N ALA A 103 -8.11 3.92 -0.97
CA ALA A 103 -6.71 3.93 -1.34
C ALA A 103 -6.24 5.35 -1.67
N LEU A 104 -5.02 5.67 -1.27
CA LEU A 104 -4.37 6.93 -1.61
C LEU A 104 -4.04 6.99 -3.10
N GLY A 105 -3.70 5.85 -3.69
CA GLY A 105 -3.39 5.76 -5.10
C GLY A 105 -3.28 4.33 -5.58
N VAL A 106 -3.02 4.18 -6.86
CA VAL A 106 -2.83 2.88 -7.52
C VAL A 106 -1.55 2.95 -8.33
N ILE A 107 -0.65 1.99 -8.10
CA ILE A 107 0.58 1.84 -8.87
C ILE A 107 0.44 0.61 -9.75
N THR A 108 0.80 0.75 -11.01
CA THR A 108 0.63 -0.30 -12.02
C THR A 108 1.86 -1.18 -12.11
N LYS A 109 1.65 -2.51 -12.13
CA LYS A 109 2.70 -3.50 -12.42
C LYS A 109 2.78 -3.76 -13.93
N PRO A 110 3.96 -4.08 -14.46
CA PRO A 110 5.28 -4.02 -13.83
C PRO A 110 5.78 -2.57 -13.78
N ILE A 111 6.70 -2.30 -12.85
CA ILE A 111 7.24 -0.95 -12.71
C ILE A 111 8.74 -1.01 -12.46
N GLU A 112 9.47 -0.06 -13.04
CA GLU A 112 10.90 0.11 -12.78
C GLU A 112 11.14 0.45 -11.31
N PRO A 113 12.21 -0.08 -10.68
CA PRO A 113 12.47 0.19 -9.26
C PRO A 113 12.51 1.67 -8.90
N ASN A 114 13.18 2.48 -9.70
CA ASN A 114 13.26 3.93 -9.45
C ASN A 114 11.89 4.60 -9.58
N ALA A 115 11.10 4.19 -10.56
CA ALA A 115 9.76 4.74 -10.76
C ALA A 115 8.83 4.38 -9.60
N LEU A 116 8.96 3.18 -9.04
CA LEU A 116 8.18 2.77 -7.88
C LEU A 116 8.45 3.69 -6.69
N VAL A 117 9.73 3.92 -6.37
CA VAL A 117 10.13 4.79 -5.27
C VAL A 117 9.62 6.21 -5.50
N GLU A 118 9.75 6.73 -6.72
CA GLU A 118 9.28 8.08 -7.06
C GLU A 118 7.77 8.21 -6.92
N GLN A 119 7.00 7.22 -7.37
CA GLN A 119 5.54 7.28 -7.25
C GLN A 119 5.09 7.21 -5.79
N ILE A 120 5.71 6.36 -4.99
CA ILE A 120 5.39 6.28 -3.56
C ILE A 120 5.74 7.59 -2.87
N ARG A 121 6.90 8.15 -3.17
CA ARG A 121 7.33 9.43 -2.60
C ARG A 121 6.36 10.55 -2.98
N ALA A 122 5.94 10.59 -4.25
CA ALA A 122 5.00 11.61 -4.72
C ALA A 122 3.64 11.49 -4.03
N LEU A 123 3.13 10.27 -3.85
CA LEU A 123 1.86 10.05 -3.14
C LEU A 123 1.96 10.49 -1.68
N TRP A 124 3.06 10.15 -1.02
CA TRP A 124 3.28 10.55 0.37
C TRP A 124 3.38 12.07 0.52
N GLN A 125 4.12 12.72 -0.37
CA GLN A 125 4.26 14.18 -0.36
C GLN A 125 2.93 14.86 -0.66
N GLY A 126 2.14 14.32 -1.58
CA GLY A 126 0.82 14.84 -1.89
C GLY A 126 -0.13 14.77 -0.69
N LEU A 127 -0.09 13.66 0.05
CA LEU A 127 -0.85 13.51 1.28
C LEU A 127 -0.38 14.53 2.34
N ALA A 128 0.93 14.63 2.50
CA ALA A 128 1.55 15.49 3.51
C ALA A 128 1.29 16.97 3.25
N SER A 129 1.24 17.38 1.97
CA SER A 129 1.00 18.77 1.58
C SER A 129 -0.48 19.15 1.55
N GLY A 130 -1.38 18.19 1.76
CA GLY A 130 -2.81 18.42 1.66
C GLY A 130 -3.36 18.37 0.24
N ALA A 131 -2.53 18.09 -0.76
CA ALA A 131 -2.98 17.96 -2.14
C ALA A 131 -3.82 16.69 -2.35
N LEU A 132 -3.61 15.67 -1.52
CA LEU A 132 -4.40 14.44 -1.52
C LEU A 132 -5.11 14.32 -0.17
N PRO A 133 -6.38 13.92 -0.15
CA PRO A 133 -7.10 13.75 1.11
C PRO A 133 -6.61 12.52 1.86
N LEU A 134 -6.77 12.55 3.19
CA LEU A 134 -6.55 11.37 4.00
C LEU A 134 -7.58 10.30 3.62
N PRO A 135 -7.18 9.01 3.67
CA PRO A 135 -8.13 7.92 3.47
C PRO A 135 -9.27 8.01 4.48
N GLN A 136 -10.48 7.69 4.02
CA GLN A 136 -11.66 7.71 4.88
C GLN A 136 -12.28 6.34 4.95
N VAL A 137 -12.71 5.98 6.16
CA VAL A 137 -13.43 4.74 6.37
C VAL A 137 -14.86 4.92 5.90
N ARG A 138 -15.34 3.99 5.10
CA ARG A 138 -16.75 3.95 4.72
C ARG A 138 -17.52 3.07 5.67
N ASN A 139 -18.61 3.59 6.11
CA ASN A 139 -19.54 2.84 6.96
C ASN A 139 -20.58 2.12 6.12
#